data_2a6aaf456185c505de26dcef3d585aa3
#
_entry.id   2a6aaf456185c505de26dcef3d585aa3
#
_cell.length_a   1.000
_cell.length_b   1.000
_cell.length_c   1.000
_cell.angle_alpha   90.00
_cell.angle_beta   90.00
_cell.angle_gamma   90.00
#
_symmetry.space_group_name_H-M   'P 1'
#
loop_
_entity.id
_entity.type
_entity.pdbx_description
1 polymer ?
#
loop_
_entity_poly.entity_id
_entity_poly.type
_entity_poly.pdbx_seq_one_letter_code
_entity_poly.pdbx_strand_id
1 'polypeptide(L)'
;MIRRAIHVVALAFLCLLATARAQAGLPETIVKLKPSVVLIGTFKATDSPRFQLRGTGFIVGNGQLVVTNAHVLPTPAGGDAPALVVQVRQPSGEWQMRPAAPLEINPAHDLALLRMEGAPGTAARLGDSNNVREGDDLAFMGFPIGGVLGFSPVTHRATVSSITPAALPSPSSARLSEMAIRGLRNGTFNIFQLDATAYPGNSGGPLFDPETGDVLGVLNMVLIKGTRESALSQPSGISYAIPGVHVRDLLDRHR
;
A
#
# COMPACT_ATOMS: atom_id res chain seq x y z
N MET A 1 48.33 27.76 -26.99
CA MET A 1 46.93 28.00 -26.61
C MET A 1 45.99 26.79 -26.83
N ILE A 2 46.08 26.08 -27.94
CA ILE A 2 45.18 24.95 -28.29
C ILE A 2 45.26 23.78 -27.28
N ARG A 3 46.43 23.41 -26.76
CA ARG A 3 46.57 22.31 -25.77
C ARG A 3 45.86 22.57 -24.44
N ARG A 4 45.84 23.84 -23.97
CA ARG A 4 45.14 24.21 -22.74
C ARG A 4 43.61 24.17 -22.92
N ALA A 5 43.09 24.52 -24.10
CA ALA A 5 41.68 24.45 -24.43
C ALA A 5 41.19 22.99 -24.45
N ILE A 6 41.96 22.06 -24.98
CA ILE A 6 41.63 20.62 -25.01
C ILE A 6 41.54 20.03 -23.60
N HIS A 7 42.43 20.39 -22.68
CA HIS A 7 42.39 19.91 -21.30
C HIS A 7 41.18 20.45 -20.52
N VAL A 8 40.79 21.69 -20.75
CA VAL A 8 39.59 22.30 -20.11
C VAL A 8 38.31 21.64 -20.62
N VAL A 9 38.21 21.38 -21.92
CA VAL A 9 37.06 20.68 -22.49
C VAL A 9 36.98 19.23 -22.02
N ALA A 10 38.10 18.50 -21.94
CA ALA A 10 38.17 17.14 -21.43
C ALA A 10 37.78 17.07 -19.93
N LEU A 11 38.22 18.04 -19.12
CA LEU A 11 37.88 18.12 -17.70
C LEU A 11 36.40 18.45 -17.49
N ALA A 12 35.84 19.34 -18.30
CA ALA A 12 34.41 19.66 -18.27
C ALA A 12 33.54 18.47 -18.68
N PHE A 13 33.98 17.68 -19.66
CA PHE A 13 33.29 16.47 -20.09
C PHE A 13 33.37 15.37 -19.02
N LEU A 14 34.48 15.24 -18.31
CA LEU A 14 34.67 14.31 -17.21
C LEU A 14 33.79 14.70 -16.00
N CYS A 15 33.61 15.98 -15.71
CA CYS A 15 32.73 16.48 -14.65
C CYS A 15 31.24 16.28 -15.00
N LEU A 16 30.83 16.33 -16.27
CA LEU A 16 29.46 16.02 -16.69
C LEU A 16 29.10 14.52 -16.53
N LEU A 17 30.09 13.64 -16.68
CA LEU A 17 29.90 12.20 -16.49
C LEU A 17 29.80 11.79 -15.00
N ALA A 18 30.33 12.60 -14.08
CA ALA A 18 30.34 12.30 -12.65
C ALA A 18 28.99 12.55 -11.95
N THR A 19 28.00 13.16 -12.63
CA THR A 19 26.66 13.44 -12.06
C THR A 19 25.59 12.41 -12.42
N ALA A 20 25.95 11.31 -13.08
CA ALA A 20 25.03 10.17 -13.21
C ALA A 20 24.79 9.61 -11.80
N ARG A 21 23.81 10.17 -11.08
CA ARG A 21 23.24 9.52 -9.90
C ARG A 21 22.84 8.14 -10.36
N ALA A 22 23.47 7.11 -9.81
CA ALA A 22 22.97 5.75 -9.94
C ALA A 22 21.56 5.76 -9.36
N GLN A 23 20.57 5.82 -10.23
CA GLN A 23 19.16 5.76 -9.87
C GLN A 23 18.95 4.34 -9.34
N ALA A 24 18.51 4.21 -8.10
CA ALA A 24 18.23 2.91 -7.53
C ALA A 24 17.16 2.24 -8.38
N GLY A 25 17.43 1.05 -8.89
CA GLY A 25 16.42 0.30 -9.63
C GLY A 25 15.40 -0.34 -8.69
N LEU A 26 14.35 -0.91 -9.26
CA LEU A 26 13.32 -1.61 -8.48
C LEU A 26 13.88 -2.66 -7.49
N PRO A 27 14.94 -3.45 -7.81
CA PRO A 27 15.51 -4.41 -6.86
C PRO A 27 16.00 -3.75 -5.58
N GLU A 28 16.76 -2.66 -5.67
CA GLU A 28 17.28 -1.90 -4.52
C GLU A 28 16.16 -1.25 -3.71
N THR A 29 15.15 -0.75 -4.39
CA THR A 29 13.95 -0.16 -3.79
C THR A 29 13.14 -1.20 -3.03
N ILE A 30 12.99 -2.40 -3.57
CA ILE A 30 12.33 -3.53 -2.88
C ILE A 30 13.05 -3.84 -1.56
N VAL A 31 14.38 -3.92 -1.57
CA VAL A 31 15.17 -4.21 -0.36
C VAL A 31 14.92 -3.17 0.74
N LYS A 32 14.82 -1.89 0.37
CA LYS A 32 14.58 -0.77 1.30
C LYS A 32 13.14 -0.75 1.83
N LEU A 33 12.15 -0.99 0.96
CA LEU A 33 10.73 -0.85 1.32
C LEU A 33 10.17 -2.10 2.01
N LYS A 34 10.68 -3.29 1.66
CA LYS A 34 10.19 -4.57 2.17
C LYS A 34 10.07 -4.65 3.71
N PRO A 35 11.00 -4.09 4.53
CA PRO A 35 10.86 -4.09 5.99
C PRO A 35 9.69 -3.26 6.52
N SER A 36 9.16 -2.32 5.72
CA SER A 36 8.01 -1.49 6.09
C SER A 36 6.68 -2.20 5.85
N VAL A 37 6.65 -3.25 5.02
CA VAL A 37 5.42 -3.94 4.63
C VAL A 37 5.09 -5.03 5.64
N VAL A 38 3.87 -5.01 6.16
CA VAL A 38 3.42 -5.83 7.27
C VAL A 38 2.16 -6.61 6.94
N LEU A 39 1.96 -7.73 7.63
CA LEU A 39 0.72 -8.51 7.57
C LEU A 39 -0.28 -7.93 8.57
N ILE A 40 -1.51 -7.72 8.13
CA ILE A 40 -2.63 -7.36 8.99
C ILE A 40 -3.51 -8.58 9.17
N GLY A 41 -3.80 -8.94 10.39
CA GLY A 41 -4.61 -10.10 10.67
C GLY A 41 -5.26 -10.08 12.04
N THR A 42 -5.93 -11.18 12.35
CA THR A 42 -6.52 -11.41 13.67
C THR A 42 -5.85 -12.62 14.33
N PHE A 43 -5.77 -12.58 15.66
CA PHE A 43 -5.25 -13.67 16.47
C PHE A 43 -6.25 -14.08 17.53
N LYS A 44 -6.49 -15.38 17.62
CA LYS A 44 -7.26 -16.00 18.69
C LYS A 44 -6.59 -17.32 19.08
N ALA A 45 -6.26 -17.46 20.37
CA ALA A 45 -5.49 -18.61 20.87
C ALA A 45 -6.21 -19.95 20.69
N THR A 46 -7.55 -19.93 20.66
CA THR A 46 -8.42 -21.09 20.50
C THR A 46 -8.68 -21.51 19.06
N ASP A 47 -8.35 -20.64 18.09
CA ASP A 47 -8.62 -20.90 16.68
C ASP A 47 -7.53 -21.77 16.03
N SER A 48 -7.89 -22.42 14.93
CA SER A 48 -6.96 -23.15 14.07
C SER A 48 -7.19 -22.75 12.60
N PRO A 49 -6.27 -22.00 11.96
CA PRO A 49 -5.04 -21.43 12.52
C PRO A 49 -5.30 -20.29 13.50
N ARG A 50 -4.42 -20.09 14.48
CA ARG A 50 -4.53 -19.02 15.49
C ARG A 50 -4.42 -17.61 14.89
N PHE A 51 -3.59 -17.45 13.86
CA PHE A 51 -3.45 -16.23 13.08
C PHE A 51 -4.21 -16.37 11.77
N GLN A 52 -5.08 -15.41 11.48
CA GLN A 52 -5.81 -15.31 10.22
C GLN A 52 -5.42 -14.04 9.49
N LEU A 53 -4.78 -14.18 8.33
CA LEU A 53 -4.43 -13.05 7.46
C LEU A 53 -5.70 -12.40 6.90
N ARG A 54 -5.75 -11.08 6.97
CA ARG A 54 -6.84 -10.27 6.42
C ARG A 54 -6.39 -9.40 5.24
N GLY A 55 -5.15 -8.92 5.27
CA GLY A 55 -4.59 -8.07 4.23
C GLY A 55 -3.17 -7.62 4.53
N THR A 56 -2.75 -6.64 3.78
CA THR A 56 -1.44 -5.99 3.88
C THR A 56 -1.57 -4.64 4.57
N GLY A 57 -0.50 -4.17 5.16
CA GLY A 57 -0.32 -2.80 5.63
C GLY A 57 1.12 -2.37 5.44
N PHE A 58 1.41 -1.13 5.76
CA PHE A 58 2.79 -0.63 5.79
C PHE A 58 2.99 0.39 6.90
N ILE A 59 4.19 0.37 7.46
CA ILE A 59 4.60 1.23 8.58
C ILE A 59 4.91 2.63 8.07
N VAL A 60 4.48 3.66 8.78
CA VAL A 60 4.68 5.07 8.45
C VAL A 60 5.05 5.91 9.68
N GLY A 61 5.37 7.18 9.46
CA GLY A 61 5.57 8.18 10.51
C GLY A 61 6.72 7.81 11.45
N ASN A 62 6.41 7.69 12.72
CA ASN A 62 7.39 7.38 13.78
C ASN A 62 7.77 5.89 13.88
N GLY A 63 7.29 5.05 12.98
CA GLY A 63 7.57 3.62 12.99
C GLY A 63 6.61 2.78 13.85
N GLN A 64 5.61 3.39 14.48
CA GLN A 64 4.57 2.70 15.27
C GLN A 64 3.17 2.85 14.64
N LEU A 65 3.07 3.62 13.56
CA LEU A 65 1.83 3.80 12.82
C LEU A 65 1.81 2.88 11.61
N VAL A 66 0.66 2.28 11.33
CA VAL A 66 0.45 1.36 10.21
C VAL A 66 -0.76 1.80 9.42
N VAL A 67 -0.59 1.93 8.11
CA VAL A 67 -1.67 2.20 7.15
C VAL A 67 -2.15 0.90 6.53
N THR A 68 -3.46 0.77 6.38
CA THR A 68 -4.12 -0.32 5.64
C THR A 68 -5.49 0.15 5.12
N ASN A 69 -6.25 -0.72 4.46
CA ASN A 69 -7.65 -0.42 4.12
C ASN A 69 -8.58 -0.64 5.32
N ALA A 70 -9.68 0.12 5.37
CA ALA A 70 -10.70 -0.03 6.42
C ALA A 70 -11.39 -1.40 6.35
N HIS A 71 -11.68 -1.92 5.14
CA HIS A 71 -12.29 -3.24 4.96
C HIS A 71 -11.40 -4.41 5.39
N VAL A 72 -10.10 -4.20 5.57
CA VAL A 72 -9.15 -5.21 6.09
C VAL A 72 -9.39 -5.44 7.57
N LEU A 73 -9.89 -4.44 8.30
CA LEU A 73 -10.12 -4.58 9.74
C LEU A 73 -11.25 -5.55 10.06
N PRO A 74 -11.17 -6.26 11.19
CA PRO A 74 -12.29 -7.07 11.66
C PRO A 74 -13.47 -6.18 12.01
N THR A 75 -14.69 -6.66 11.74
CA THR A 75 -15.90 -6.01 12.26
C THR A 75 -15.87 -6.08 13.78
N PRO A 76 -16.12 -4.96 14.50
CA PRO A 76 -16.20 -4.99 15.95
C PRO A 76 -17.21 -6.04 16.43
N ALA A 77 -16.76 -6.97 17.21
CA ALA A 77 -17.60 -8.00 17.84
C ALA A 77 -17.39 -7.95 19.35
N GLY A 78 -18.41 -8.24 20.12
CA GLY A 78 -18.33 -8.29 21.58
C GLY A 78 -17.59 -9.51 22.11
N GLY A 79 -17.11 -9.43 23.34
CA GLY A 79 -16.68 -10.57 24.17
C GLY A 79 -15.42 -11.30 23.68
N ASP A 80 -15.60 -12.46 23.07
CA ASP A 80 -14.51 -13.37 22.67
C ASP A 80 -14.03 -13.14 21.22
N ALA A 81 -14.01 -11.87 20.78
CA ALA A 81 -13.55 -11.51 19.44
C ALA A 81 -12.03 -11.69 19.26
N PRO A 82 -11.56 -12.13 18.08
CA PRO A 82 -10.14 -12.22 17.80
C PRO A 82 -9.46 -10.84 17.88
N ALA A 83 -8.26 -10.77 18.48
CA ALA A 83 -7.50 -9.53 18.59
C ALA A 83 -6.93 -9.11 17.24
N LEU A 84 -6.99 -7.82 16.93
CA LEU A 84 -6.30 -7.25 15.78
C LEU A 84 -4.79 -7.23 16.05
N VAL A 85 -4.03 -7.79 15.12
CA VAL A 85 -2.58 -7.89 15.23
C VAL A 85 -1.90 -7.52 13.91
N VAL A 86 -0.67 -7.04 14.04
CA VAL A 86 0.25 -6.76 12.93
C VAL A 86 1.43 -7.71 13.06
N GLN A 87 1.84 -8.37 11.97
CA GLN A 87 3.10 -9.11 11.94
C GLN A 87 4.16 -8.28 11.23
N VAL A 88 5.24 -7.99 11.95
CA VAL A 88 6.39 -7.19 11.48
C VAL A 88 7.57 -8.12 11.26
N ARG A 89 8.21 -8.00 10.10
CA ARG A 89 9.40 -8.79 9.79
C ARG A 89 10.61 -8.19 10.50
N GLN A 90 11.30 -9.01 11.27
CA GLN A 90 12.53 -8.63 11.96
C GLN A 90 13.74 -8.69 11.02
N PRO A 91 14.86 -8.02 11.34
CA PRO A 91 16.10 -8.16 10.58
C PRO A 91 16.62 -9.60 10.48
N SER A 92 16.30 -10.44 11.47
CA SER A 92 16.57 -11.90 11.43
C SER A 92 15.81 -12.65 10.35
N GLY A 93 14.76 -12.03 9.76
CA GLY A 93 13.85 -12.66 8.82
C GLY A 93 12.62 -13.29 9.47
N GLU A 94 12.56 -13.36 10.79
CA GLU A 94 11.43 -13.89 11.56
C GLU A 94 10.27 -12.88 11.60
N TRP A 95 9.05 -13.41 11.78
CA TRP A 95 7.85 -12.61 11.97
C TRP A 95 7.55 -12.42 13.44
N GLN A 96 7.42 -11.18 13.87
CA GLN A 96 6.99 -10.82 15.22
C GLN A 96 5.56 -10.29 15.17
N MET A 97 4.67 -10.98 15.87
CA MET A 97 3.30 -10.54 16.06
C MET A 97 3.23 -9.46 17.14
N ARG A 98 2.50 -8.38 16.86
CA ARG A 98 2.31 -7.23 17.74
C ARG A 98 0.84 -6.88 17.83
N PRO A 99 0.30 -6.59 19.02
CA PRO A 99 -1.04 -6.02 19.15
C PRO A 99 -1.14 -4.70 18.41
N ALA A 100 -2.31 -4.43 17.84
CA ALA A 100 -2.59 -3.17 17.18
C ALA A 100 -4.03 -2.72 17.47
N ALA A 101 -4.24 -1.41 17.47
CA ALA A 101 -5.55 -0.81 17.64
C ALA A 101 -5.79 0.26 16.56
N PRO A 102 -7.02 0.38 16.05
CA PRO A 102 -7.38 1.48 15.16
C PRO A 102 -7.21 2.81 15.88
N LEU A 103 -6.46 3.72 15.27
CA LEU A 103 -6.32 5.11 15.70
C LEU A 103 -7.37 5.98 14.99
N GLU A 104 -7.53 5.75 13.70
CA GLU A 104 -8.59 6.36 12.90
C GLU A 104 -9.02 5.41 11.77
N ILE A 105 -10.32 5.37 11.50
CA ILE A 105 -10.91 4.66 10.36
C ILE A 105 -11.61 5.70 9.49
N ASN A 106 -11.26 5.75 8.21
CA ASN A 106 -11.89 6.61 7.21
C ASN A 106 -12.63 5.75 6.18
N PRO A 107 -13.92 5.48 6.39
CA PRO A 107 -14.71 4.67 5.47
C PRO A 107 -14.93 5.32 4.10
N ALA A 108 -14.87 6.67 4.03
CA ALA A 108 -15.07 7.39 2.78
C ALA A 108 -13.95 7.12 1.77
N HIS A 109 -12.73 6.92 2.25
CA HIS A 109 -11.56 6.58 1.43
C HIS A 109 -11.13 5.12 1.61
N ASP A 110 -11.90 4.31 2.37
CA ASP A 110 -11.52 2.94 2.71
C ASP A 110 -10.09 2.82 3.25
N LEU A 111 -9.69 3.74 4.13
CA LEU A 111 -8.39 3.76 4.78
C LEU A 111 -8.52 3.59 6.29
N ALA A 112 -7.51 3.01 6.91
CA ALA A 112 -7.36 2.94 8.35
C ALA A 112 -5.92 3.22 8.77
N LEU A 113 -5.77 3.97 9.85
CA LEU A 113 -4.53 4.21 10.55
C LEU A 113 -4.57 3.43 11.87
N LEU A 114 -3.59 2.56 12.06
CA LEU A 114 -3.44 1.75 13.26
C LEU A 114 -2.24 2.24 14.06
N ARG A 115 -2.30 2.07 15.37
CA ARG A 115 -1.14 2.12 16.27
C ARG A 115 -0.79 0.70 16.65
N MET A 116 0.45 0.28 16.37
CA MET A 116 0.99 -1.00 16.82
C MET A 116 1.84 -0.81 18.08
N GLU A 117 1.82 -1.82 18.93
CA GLU A 117 2.65 -1.86 20.15
C GLU A 117 4.09 -2.30 19.85
N GLY A 118 4.99 -2.01 20.82
CA GLY A 118 6.38 -2.42 20.79
C GLY A 118 7.31 -1.40 20.13
N ALA A 119 8.52 -1.84 19.80
CA ALA A 119 9.56 -0.97 19.24
C ALA A 119 9.17 -0.45 17.84
N PRO A 120 9.61 0.77 17.46
CA PRO A 120 9.41 1.29 16.13
C PRO A 120 9.96 0.34 15.05
N GLY A 121 9.19 0.15 13.96
CA GLY A 121 9.65 -0.54 12.77
C GLY A 121 10.19 0.44 11.73
N THR A 122 10.65 -0.10 10.59
CA THR A 122 11.12 0.70 9.46
C THR A 122 9.92 1.40 8.81
N ALA A 123 9.87 2.72 8.85
CA ALA A 123 8.79 3.49 8.23
C ALA A 123 9.04 3.72 6.73
N ALA A 124 8.02 3.53 5.91
CA ALA A 124 8.01 3.96 4.52
C ALA A 124 7.88 5.48 4.44
N ARG A 125 8.50 6.09 3.44
CA ARG A 125 8.35 7.50 3.13
C ARG A 125 7.14 7.71 2.24
N LEU A 126 6.29 8.70 2.55
CA LEU A 126 5.19 9.10 1.68
C LEU A 126 5.68 10.12 0.66
N GLY A 127 5.47 9.79 -0.61
CA GLY A 127 5.66 10.71 -1.74
C GLY A 127 4.45 11.63 -1.94
N ASP A 128 4.56 12.52 -2.91
CA ASP A 128 3.45 13.39 -3.32
C ASP A 128 2.66 12.73 -4.45
N SER A 129 1.51 12.16 -4.10
CA SER A 129 0.63 11.49 -5.06
C SER A 129 -0.08 12.43 -6.04
N ASN A 130 -0.03 13.77 -5.80
CA ASN A 130 -0.59 14.73 -6.74
C ASN A 130 0.24 14.84 -8.04
N ASN A 131 1.50 14.38 -7.99
CA ASN A 131 2.39 14.37 -9.15
C ASN A 131 2.24 13.12 -10.03
N VAL A 132 1.45 12.13 -9.60
CA VAL A 132 1.21 10.90 -10.37
C VAL A 132 0.36 11.21 -11.60
N ARG A 133 0.77 10.67 -12.76
CA ARG A 133 0.11 10.87 -14.05
C ARG A 133 -0.25 9.53 -14.68
N GLU A 134 -1.22 9.57 -15.56
CA GLU A 134 -1.51 8.43 -16.43
C GLU A 134 -0.28 8.11 -17.30
N GLY A 135 0.08 6.82 -17.37
CA GLY A 135 1.28 6.33 -18.02
C GLY A 135 2.49 6.17 -17.11
N ASP A 136 2.46 6.67 -15.87
CA ASP A 136 3.56 6.47 -14.93
C ASP A 136 3.68 4.99 -14.54
N ASP A 137 4.92 4.47 -14.57
CA ASP A 137 5.24 3.13 -14.09
C ASP A 137 5.47 3.16 -12.59
N LEU A 138 4.69 2.36 -11.88
CA LEU A 138 4.74 2.20 -10.43
C LEU A 138 4.96 0.72 -10.07
N ALA A 139 5.08 0.44 -8.79
CA ALA A 139 5.07 -0.91 -8.24
C ALA A 139 4.23 -0.96 -6.97
N PHE A 140 3.69 -2.13 -6.64
CA PHE A 140 3.05 -2.34 -5.35
C PHE A 140 3.54 -3.62 -4.69
N MET A 141 3.38 -3.69 -3.38
CA MET A 141 3.84 -4.82 -2.58
C MET A 141 2.75 -5.29 -1.63
N GLY A 142 2.61 -6.60 -1.47
CA GLY A 142 1.64 -7.16 -0.54
C GLY A 142 1.80 -8.67 -0.37
N PHE A 143 0.83 -9.28 0.32
CA PHE A 143 0.80 -10.71 0.62
C PHE A 143 -0.37 -11.37 -0.10
N PRO A 144 -0.22 -11.72 -1.40
CA PRO A 144 -1.29 -12.33 -2.16
C PRO A 144 -1.63 -13.72 -1.64
N ILE A 145 -2.91 -14.10 -1.79
CA ILE A 145 -3.42 -15.48 -1.57
C ILE A 145 -3.17 -16.01 -0.14
N GLY A 146 -3.15 -15.11 0.84
CA GLY A 146 -3.37 -15.48 2.24
C GLY A 146 -2.46 -16.55 2.85
N GLY A 147 -1.18 -16.55 2.52
CA GLY A 147 -0.20 -17.47 3.15
C GLY A 147 -0.04 -18.82 2.45
N VAL A 148 -0.77 -19.11 1.38
CA VAL A 148 -0.56 -20.36 0.57
C VAL A 148 0.87 -20.42 0.02
N LEU A 149 1.47 -19.27 -0.28
CA LEU A 149 2.86 -19.15 -0.74
C LEU A 149 3.84 -18.80 0.41
N GLY A 150 3.41 -18.95 1.67
CA GLY A 150 4.15 -18.44 2.83
C GLY A 150 3.96 -16.92 2.99
N PHE A 151 4.44 -16.40 4.11
CA PHE A 151 4.36 -14.95 4.42
C PHE A 151 5.55 -14.19 3.81
N SER A 152 5.74 -14.29 2.48
CA SER A 152 6.73 -13.47 1.77
C SER A 152 6.01 -12.38 0.99
N PRO A 153 6.35 -11.09 1.18
CA PRO A 153 5.73 -10.04 0.39
C PRO A 153 6.16 -10.15 -1.08
N VAL A 154 5.18 -10.04 -1.97
CA VAL A 154 5.35 -10.12 -3.42
C VAL A 154 5.27 -8.71 -3.99
N THR A 155 6.17 -8.39 -4.92
CA THR A 155 6.18 -7.12 -5.64
C THR A 155 5.61 -7.32 -7.04
N HIS A 156 4.71 -6.44 -7.44
CA HIS A 156 4.14 -6.36 -8.78
C HIS A 156 4.49 -5.02 -9.42
N ARG A 157 4.76 -5.02 -10.72
CA ARG A 157 4.80 -3.78 -11.51
C ARG A 157 3.37 -3.38 -11.89
N ALA A 158 3.15 -2.08 -12.05
CA ALA A 158 1.87 -1.53 -12.46
C ALA A 158 2.11 -0.26 -13.27
N THR A 159 1.26 -0.02 -14.28
CA THR A 159 1.19 1.27 -14.95
C THR A 159 -0.10 1.96 -14.56
N VAL A 160 -0.07 3.25 -14.28
CA VAL A 160 -1.29 4.06 -14.04
C VAL A 160 -2.03 4.20 -15.36
N SER A 161 -3.08 3.43 -15.54
CA SER A 161 -3.85 3.42 -16.80
C SER A 161 -4.91 4.52 -16.83
N SER A 162 -5.39 4.98 -15.68
CA SER A 162 -6.32 6.12 -15.59
C SER A 162 -6.35 6.71 -14.18
N ILE A 163 -6.64 8.01 -14.09
CA ILE A 163 -6.98 8.70 -12.84
C ILE A 163 -8.45 9.10 -12.94
N THR A 164 -9.32 8.38 -12.22
CA THR A 164 -10.77 8.47 -12.40
C THR A 164 -11.48 8.64 -11.05
N PRO A 165 -12.64 9.32 -11.03
CA PRO A 165 -13.45 9.38 -9.82
C PRO A 165 -13.83 7.98 -9.32
N ALA A 166 -13.70 7.76 -8.02
CA ALA A 166 -14.10 6.52 -7.37
C ALA A 166 -15.62 6.33 -7.52
N ALA A 167 -16.04 5.53 -8.50
CA ALA A 167 -17.40 5.04 -8.56
C ALA A 167 -17.49 3.84 -7.61
N LEU A 168 -17.97 4.05 -6.38
CA LEU A 168 -18.28 2.94 -5.49
C LEU A 168 -19.32 2.04 -6.17
N PRO A 169 -19.02 0.76 -6.47
CA PRO A 169 -19.99 -0.12 -7.11
C PRO A 169 -21.19 -0.29 -6.17
N SER A 170 -22.37 0.08 -6.65
CA SER A 170 -23.62 -0.28 -5.97
C SER A 170 -23.84 -1.79 -6.14
N PRO A 171 -24.01 -2.57 -5.05
CA PRO A 171 -24.19 -4.02 -5.14
C PRO A 171 -25.46 -4.48 -5.85
N SER A 172 -26.40 -3.57 -6.11
CA SER A 172 -27.57 -3.80 -6.98
C SER A 172 -28.17 -2.46 -7.39
N SER A 173 -28.73 -2.41 -8.60
CA SER A 173 -29.46 -1.26 -9.14
C SER A 173 -30.72 -0.87 -8.33
N ALA A 174 -31.11 -1.67 -7.33
CA ALA A 174 -32.32 -1.46 -6.52
C ALA A 174 -32.04 -0.90 -5.11
N ARG A 175 -30.78 -0.90 -4.63
CA ARG A 175 -30.42 -0.32 -3.33
C ARG A 175 -29.08 0.41 -3.44
N LEU A 176 -29.16 1.72 -3.61
CA LEU A 176 -28.04 2.59 -3.25
C LEU A 176 -27.76 2.34 -1.77
N SER A 177 -26.64 1.70 -1.46
CA SER A 177 -26.25 1.53 -0.06
C SER A 177 -26.11 2.92 0.57
N GLU A 178 -26.42 3.04 1.88
CA GLU A 178 -26.19 4.31 2.60
C GLU A 178 -24.76 4.84 2.41
N MET A 179 -23.82 3.94 2.20
CA MET A 179 -22.40 4.25 1.94
C MET A 179 -22.21 4.90 0.57
N ALA A 180 -22.90 4.42 -0.47
CA ALA A 180 -22.89 5.05 -1.80
C ALA A 180 -23.55 6.43 -1.79
N ILE A 181 -24.66 6.59 -1.04
CA ILE A 181 -25.33 7.89 -0.86
C ILE A 181 -24.45 8.86 -0.08
N ARG A 182 -23.75 8.41 0.97
CA ARG A 182 -22.77 9.24 1.70
C ARG A 182 -21.58 9.60 0.83
N GLY A 183 -21.06 8.67 0.02
CA GLY A 183 -19.98 8.94 -0.95
C GLY A 183 -20.36 10.02 -1.96
N LEU A 184 -21.57 9.96 -2.51
CA LEU A 184 -22.10 10.99 -3.41
C LEU A 184 -22.31 12.35 -2.72
N ARG A 185 -22.64 12.37 -1.43
CA ARG A 185 -22.79 13.61 -0.64
C ARG A 185 -21.45 14.22 -0.22
N ASN A 186 -20.41 13.42 0.01
CA ASN A 186 -19.10 13.87 0.47
C ASN A 186 -18.14 14.21 -0.68
N GLY A 187 -18.59 14.12 -1.94
CA GLY A 187 -17.79 14.32 -3.15
C GLY A 187 -17.07 13.03 -3.57
N THR A 188 -16.87 12.88 -4.86
CA THR A 188 -16.03 11.82 -5.44
C THR A 188 -14.57 12.21 -5.27
N PHE A 189 -13.73 11.29 -4.83
CA PHE A 189 -12.27 11.45 -4.88
C PHE A 189 -11.72 10.63 -6.04
N ASN A 190 -10.57 11.04 -6.58
CA ASN A 190 -9.93 10.31 -7.65
C ASN A 190 -9.18 9.11 -7.10
N ILE A 191 -9.19 8.00 -7.86
CA ILE A 191 -8.41 6.79 -7.62
C ILE A 191 -7.48 6.53 -8.80
N PHE A 192 -6.40 5.82 -8.57
CA PHE A 192 -5.54 5.29 -9.62
C PHE A 192 -6.08 3.95 -10.09
N GLN A 193 -6.45 3.87 -11.35
CA GLN A 193 -6.67 2.60 -12.03
C GLN A 193 -5.32 2.13 -12.58
N LEU A 194 -4.99 0.87 -12.32
CA LEU A 194 -3.69 0.28 -12.65
C LEU A 194 -3.86 -0.85 -13.67
N ASP A 195 -3.02 -0.87 -14.68
CA ASP A 195 -2.80 -2.05 -15.52
C ASP A 195 -1.87 -3.01 -14.75
N ALA A 196 -2.47 -3.80 -13.91
CA ALA A 196 -1.78 -4.80 -13.09
C ALA A 196 -2.78 -5.77 -12.46
N THR A 197 -2.35 -7.01 -12.28
CA THR A 197 -3.14 -8.01 -11.56
C THR A 197 -2.81 -7.97 -10.07
N ALA A 198 -3.80 -7.67 -9.25
CA ALA A 198 -3.71 -7.83 -7.80
C ALA A 198 -4.59 -8.98 -7.32
N TYR A 199 -4.22 -9.58 -6.20
CA TYR A 199 -4.89 -10.73 -5.59
C TYR A 199 -5.40 -10.40 -4.19
N PRO A 200 -6.43 -11.12 -3.70
CA PRO A 200 -6.85 -11.03 -2.30
C PRO A 200 -5.67 -11.19 -1.34
N GLY A 201 -5.56 -10.28 -0.39
CA GLY A 201 -4.41 -10.15 0.51
C GLY A 201 -3.48 -8.99 0.17
N ASN A 202 -3.48 -8.49 -1.08
CA ASN A 202 -2.73 -7.27 -1.44
C ASN A 202 -3.39 -5.98 -0.93
N SER A 203 -4.70 -6.00 -0.59
CA SER A 203 -5.41 -4.84 -0.03
C SER A 203 -4.66 -4.23 1.15
N GLY A 204 -4.50 -2.92 1.14
CA GLY A 204 -3.76 -2.15 2.13
C GLY A 204 -2.26 -2.05 1.88
N GLY A 205 -1.74 -2.73 0.87
CA GLY A 205 -0.33 -2.67 0.50
C GLY A 205 0.06 -1.34 -0.15
N PRO A 206 1.35 -0.93 -0.02
CA PRO A 206 1.84 0.30 -0.62
C PRO A 206 1.94 0.19 -2.14
N LEU A 207 1.44 1.21 -2.85
CA LEU A 207 1.78 1.55 -4.23
C LEU A 207 2.92 2.57 -4.18
N PHE A 208 4.02 2.34 -4.87
CA PHE A 208 5.24 3.13 -4.71
C PHE A 208 5.97 3.37 -6.03
N ASP A 209 6.76 4.42 -6.05
CA ASP A 209 7.68 4.75 -7.13
C ASP A 209 8.84 3.74 -7.14
N PRO A 210 9.09 3.03 -8.25
CA PRO A 210 10.10 1.97 -8.33
C PRO A 210 11.54 2.46 -8.19
N GLU A 211 11.79 3.75 -8.37
CA GLU A 211 13.12 4.35 -8.31
C GLU A 211 13.43 4.93 -6.93
N THR A 212 12.46 5.63 -6.33
CA THR A 212 12.65 6.32 -5.05
C THR A 212 12.20 5.51 -3.85
N GLY A 213 11.23 4.61 -4.03
CA GLY A 213 10.56 3.86 -2.97
C GLY A 213 9.51 4.69 -2.22
N ASP A 214 9.19 5.89 -2.70
CA ASP A 214 8.16 6.72 -2.10
C ASP A 214 6.79 6.10 -2.31
N VAL A 215 6.03 5.98 -1.23
CA VAL A 215 4.67 5.47 -1.30
C VAL A 215 3.74 6.56 -1.81
N LEU A 216 3.08 6.28 -2.93
CA LEU A 216 2.20 7.17 -3.66
C LEU A 216 0.73 6.78 -3.55
N GLY A 217 0.43 5.60 -2.98
CA GLY A 217 -0.95 5.14 -2.81
C GLY A 217 -1.07 3.87 -1.98
N VAL A 218 -2.32 3.45 -1.79
CA VAL A 218 -2.71 2.24 -1.06
C VAL A 218 -3.54 1.36 -1.97
N LEU A 219 -3.09 0.13 -2.21
CA LEU A 219 -3.81 -0.81 -3.06
C LEU A 219 -5.16 -1.17 -2.46
N ASN A 220 -6.21 -1.17 -3.30
CA ASN A 220 -7.57 -1.46 -2.90
C ASN A 220 -8.22 -2.49 -3.82
N MET A 221 -8.57 -3.66 -3.26
CA MET A 221 -9.15 -4.76 -4.03
C MET A 221 -10.69 -4.79 -4.00
N VAL A 222 -11.34 -3.99 -3.14
CA VAL A 222 -12.82 -3.99 -3.01
C VAL A 222 -13.51 -3.29 -4.17
N LEU A 223 -12.80 -2.41 -4.88
CA LEU A 223 -13.32 -1.73 -6.05
C LEU A 223 -13.49 -2.66 -7.27
N ILE A 224 -12.97 -3.89 -7.21
CA ILE A 224 -13.17 -4.91 -8.25
C ILE A 224 -14.53 -5.57 -8.04
N LYS A 225 -15.41 -5.50 -9.04
CA LYS A 225 -16.71 -6.15 -9.02
C LYS A 225 -16.55 -7.67 -8.95
N GLY A 226 -17.05 -8.30 -7.89
CA GLY A 226 -17.11 -9.75 -7.80
C GLY A 226 -16.90 -10.29 -6.39
N THR A 227 -17.18 -11.58 -6.21
CA THR A 227 -16.85 -12.28 -4.98
C THR A 227 -15.34 -12.58 -4.92
N ARG A 228 -14.82 -12.83 -3.71
CA ARG A 228 -13.41 -13.23 -3.50
C ARG A 228 -13.01 -14.43 -4.36
N GLU A 229 -13.94 -15.36 -4.59
CA GLU A 229 -13.74 -16.54 -5.44
C GLU A 229 -13.66 -16.21 -6.92
N SER A 230 -14.46 -15.25 -7.42
CA SER A 230 -14.36 -14.83 -8.81
C SER A 230 -13.06 -14.03 -9.09
N ALA A 231 -12.54 -13.29 -8.11
CA ALA A 231 -11.25 -12.62 -8.25
C ALA A 231 -10.06 -13.60 -8.28
N LEU A 232 -10.20 -14.79 -7.68
CA LEU A 232 -9.21 -15.86 -7.75
C LEU A 232 -9.30 -16.68 -9.04
N SER A 233 -10.53 -16.91 -9.53
CA SER A 233 -10.79 -17.74 -10.71
C SER A 233 -10.64 -16.97 -12.03
N GLN A 234 -10.88 -15.66 -12.00
CA GLN A 234 -10.77 -14.77 -13.17
C GLN A 234 -10.11 -13.45 -12.75
N PRO A 235 -8.80 -13.44 -12.51
CA PRO A 235 -8.09 -12.20 -12.18
C PRO A 235 -8.23 -11.22 -13.34
N SER A 236 -8.79 -10.04 -13.08
CA SER A 236 -8.77 -8.95 -14.05
C SER A 236 -7.37 -8.34 -14.10
N GLY A 237 -6.87 -7.96 -15.27
CA GLY A 237 -5.64 -7.17 -15.40
C GLY A 237 -5.78 -5.75 -14.86
N ILE A 238 -6.87 -5.42 -14.17
CA ILE A 238 -7.17 -4.09 -13.64
C ILE A 238 -7.17 -4.14 -12.12
N SER A 239 -6.42 -3.24 -11.52
CA SER A 239 -6.40 -3.01 -10.07
C SER A 239 -6.61 -1.53 -9.76
N TYR A 240 -6.84 -1.20 -8.50
CA TYR A 240 -7.08 0.18 -8.07
C TYR A 240 -6.23 0.52 -6.86
N ALA A 241 -5.88 1.80 -6.74
CA ALA A 241 -5.21 2.30 -5.55
C ALA A 241 -5.77 3.67 -5.14
N ILE A 242 -5.80 3.89 -3.84
CA ILE A 242 -6.19 5.15 -3.21
C ILE A 242 -4.96 6.05 -3.18
N PRO A 243 -5.00 7.30 -3.68
CA PRO A 243 -3.87 8.22 -3.64
C PRO A 243 -3.33 8.47 -2.24
N GLY A 244 -2.00 8.59 -2.14
CA GLY A 244 -1.28 8.78 -0.87
C GLY A 244 -1.59 10.10 -0.14
N VAL A 245 -2.16 11.10 -0.82
CA VAL A 245 -2.62 12.35 -0.20
C VAL A 245 -3.62 12.06 0.93
N HIS A 246 -4.53 11.11 0.76
CA HIS A 246 -5.50 10.73 1.79
C HIS A 246 -4.85 10.04 3.00
N VAL A 247 -3.71 9.35 2.80
CA VAL A 247 -2.89 8.83 3.91
C VAL A 247 -2.21 9.96 4.66
N ARG A 248 -1.70 10.97 3.94
CA ARG A 248 -1.08 12.15 4.54
C ARG A 248 -2.08 12.90 5.42
N ASP A 249 -3.31 13.10 4.94
CA ASP A 249 -4.39 13.73 5.69
C ASP A 249 -4.71 12.99 6.99
N LEU A 250 -4.69 11.64 6.97
CA LEU A 250 -4.86 10.82 8.18
C LEU A 250 -3.72 11.06 9.17
N LEU A 251 -2.47 11.05 8.70
CA LEU A 251 -1.29 11.22 9.56
C LEU A 251 -1.22 12.62 10.17
N ASP A 252 -1.56 13.67 9.41
CA ASP A 252 -1.47 15.05 9.87
C ASP A 252 -2.44 15.35 11.02
N ARG A 253 -3.56 14.64 11.10
CA ARG A 253 -4.50 14.70 12.23
C ARG A 253 -3.99 14.02 13.52
N HIS A 254 -2.92 13.23 13.42
CA HIS A 254 -2.38 12.42 14.54
C HIS A 254 -0.90 12.69 14.83
N ARG A 255 -0.39 13.82 14.33
CA ARG A 255 0.94 14.36 14.67
C ARG A 255 0.99 15.05 16.02
#